data_3dc7329a8da71affcf1add4240bb32d4
#
_entry.id   3dc7329a8da71affcf1add4240bb32d4
#
_cell.length_a   1.000
_cell.length_b   1.000
_cell.length_c   1.000
_cell.angle_alpha   90.00
_cell.angle_beta   90.00
_cell.angle_gamma   90.00
#
_symmetry.space_group_name_H-M   'P 1'
#
loop_
_entity.id
_entity.type
_entity.pdbx_description
1 polymer ?
#
loop_
_entity_poly.entity_id
_entity_poly.type
_entity_poly.pdbx_seq_one_letter_code
_entity_poly.pdbx_strand_id
1 'polypeptide(L)'
;MHRGLVGARELVGEAYLADTELRREYESEIAPRTTAALESIFASTTIAAPRRVLDLGAGTGAAREMIRARWSDAEVVAVDKVPGPGILRADVTRTVRPIGVDGRFDLLVAAHLLNELPLDVDGRARLVQNWCRDLLEEQGTCVLIEPALRQTSRDLLAVRDRLIAAGLFVAAPCLLQGPCPALLRERDFCHMSAATIAQGRSRVDFSYLVLRKQGAPCTDTSRFRIVSDPMKDKGRLRLFACGPAGRLLVMRLDRERSPSNQLLDKLERGAVVDIQGATAQSDGLRCGRDSVLVRREN
;
A
#
# COMPACT_ATOMS: atom_id res chain seq x y z
N MET A 1 -10.72 12.39 -16.34
CA MET A 1 -10.78 11.53 -15.12
C MET A 1 -9.64 11.81 -14.13
N HIS A 2 -8.38 11.66 -14.50
CA HIS A 2 -7.22 11.86 -13.58
C HIS A 2 -7.23 13.24 -12.88
N ARG A 3 -7.54 14.33 -13.60
CA ARG A 3 -7.59 15.68 -13.00
C ARG A 3 -8.68 15.81 -11.94
N GLY A 4 -9.86 15.22 -12.16
CA GLY A 4 -10.97 15.25 -11.19
C GLY A 4 -10.80 14.38 -9.95
N LEU A 5 -10.03 13.29 -10.02
CA LEU A 5 -9.80 12.38 -8.88
C LEU A 5 -8.48 12.65 -8.16
N VAL A 6 -7.42 13.01 -8.88
CA VAL A 6 -6.06 13.16 -8.35
C VAL A 6 -5.63 14.64 -8.32
N GLY A 7 -6.00 15.44 -9.31
CA GLY A 7 -5.66 16.85 -9.41
C GLY A 7 -6.55 17.73 -8.52
N ALA A 8 -7.58 18.34 -9.09
CA ALA A 8 -8.51 19.22 -8.38
C ALA A 8 -9.46 18.49 -7.40
N ARG A 9 -9.58 17.15 -7.55
CA ARG A 9 -10.39 16.26 -6.69
C ARG A 9 -11.89 16.57 -6.67
N GLU A 10 -12.41 17.20 -7.70
CA GLU A 10 -13.82 17.63 -7.82
C GLU A 10 -14.80 16.44 -7.86
N LEU A 11 -14.35 15.27 -8.30
CA LEU A 11 -15.15 14.05 -8.40
C LEU A 11 -15.12 13.19 -7.12
N VAL A 12 -14.26 13.52 -6.16
CA VAL A 12 -14.12 12.72 -4.93
C VAL A 12 -15.40 12.78 -4.10
N GLY A 13 -15.94 11.60 -3.77
CA GLY A 13 -17.21 11.48 -3.03
C GLY A 13 -18.47 11.50 -3.91
N GLU A 14 -18.38 11.92 -5.17
CA GLU A 14 -19.50 11.97 -6.10
C GLU A 14 -19.81 10.60 -6.73
N ALA A 15 -21.02 10.43 -7.24
CA ALA A 15 -21.44 9.21 -7.94
C ALA A 15 -21.04 9.23 -9.44
N TYR A 16 -19.80 9.67 -9.73
CA TYR A 16 -19.31 9.90 -11.09
C TYR A 16 -19.37 8.67 -12.00
N LEU A 17 -19.31 7.46 -11.45
CA LEU A 17 -19.45 6.22 -12.21
C LEU A 17 -20.88 5.95 -12.72
N ALA A 18 -21.87 6.76 -12.32
CA ALA A 18 -23.20 6.72 -12.93
C ALA A 18 -23.22 7.36 -14.33
N ASP A 19 -22.27 8.27 -14.62
CA ASP A 19 -22.06 8.84 -15.94
C ASP A 19 -21.27 7.88 -16.84
N THR A 20 -21.80 7.60 -18.04
CA THR A 20 -21.22 6.60 -18.97
C THR A 20 -19.87 7.04 -19.53
N GLU A 21 -19.65 8.33 -19.76
CA GLU A 21 -18.40 8.86 -20.30
C GLU A 21 -17.31 8.82 -19.23
N LEU A 22 -17.61 9.32 -18.03
CA LEU A 22 -16.69 9.26 -16.89
C LEU A 22 -16.36 7.82 -16.49
N ARG A 23 -17.30 6.88 -16.60
CA ARG A 23 -17.04 5.45 -16.40
C ARG A 23 -16.03 4.91 -17.41
N ARG A 24 -16.17 5.20 -18.70
CA ARG A 24 -15.23 4.78 -19.75
C ARG A 24 -13.83 5.36 -19.54
N GLU A 25 -13.76 6.65 -19.17
CA GLU A 25 -12.49 7.27 -18.81
C GLU A 25 -11.85 6.58 -17.60
N TYR A 26 -12.63 6.23 -16.58
CA TYR A 26 -12.14 5.52 -15.40
C TYR A 26 -11.58 4.14 -15.78
N GLU A 27 -12.30 3.40 -16.62
CA GLU A 27 -11.88 2.07 -17.11
C GLU A 27 -10.57 2.13 -17.90
N SER A 28 -10.37 3.20 -18.70
CA SER A 28 -9.15 3.37 -19.48
C SER A 28 -7.98 3.97 -18.69
N GLU A 29 -8.22 4.80 -17.67
CA GLU A 29 -7.18 5.57 -16.99
C GLU A 29 -6.83 5.07 -15.60
N ILE A 30 -7.84 4.72 -14.79
CA ILE A 30 -7.66 4.42 -13.38
C ILE A 30 -7.61 2.91 -13.14
N ALA A 31 -8.52 2.14 -13.74
CA ALA A 31 -8.60 0.71 -13.55
C ALA A 31 -7.26 -0.03 -13.83
N PRO A 32 -6.50 0.27 -14.92
CA PRO A 32 -5.20 -0.36 -15.14
C PRO A 32 -4.16 -0.03 -14.07
N ARG A 33 -4.26 1.12 -13.42
CA ARG A 33 -3.36 1.51 -12.31
C ARG A 33 -3.68 0.73 -11.06
N THR A 34 -4.97 0.54 -10.76
CA THR A 34 -5.42 -0.31 -9.65
C THR A 34 -4.93 -1.74 -9.82
N THR A 35 -5.07 -2.30 -11.04
CA THR A 35 -4.56 -3.63 -11.38
C THR A 35 -3.05 -3.73 -11.15
N ALA A 36 -2.25 -2.80 -11.70
CA ALA A 36 -0.80 -2.81 -11.53
C ALA A 36 -0.36 -2.67 -10.06
N ALA A 37 -1.06 -1.86 -9.28
CA ALA A 37 -0.80 -1.72 -7.84
C ALA A 37 -1.07 -3.04 -7.09
N LEU A 38 -2.21 -3.68 -7.34
CA LEU A 38 -2.57 -4.97 -6.73
C LEU A 38 -1.61 -6.08 -7.14
N GLU A 39 -1.25 -6.19 -8.42
CA GLU A 39 -0.25 -7.15 -8.91
C GLU A 39 1.08 -6.99 -8.18
N SER A 40 1.55 -5.75 -8.03
CA SER A 40 2.79 -5.43 -7.30
C SER A 40 2.71 -5.83 -5.83
N ILE A 41 1.58 -5.56 -5.16
CA ILE A 41 1.35 -5.95 -3.76
C ILE A 41 1.36 -7.47 -3.61
N PHE A 42 0.62 -8.19 -4.47
CA PHE A 42 0.51 -9.65 -4.42
C PHE A 42 1.79 -10.37 -4.86
N ALA A 43 2.63 -9.74 -5.65
CA ALA A 43 3.96 -10.26 -5.99
C ALA A 43 4.97 -10.04 -4.86
N SER A 44 4.81 -8.98 -4.07
CA SER A 44 5.76 -8.58 -3.02
C SER A 44 5.32 -8.92 -1.61
N THR A 45 4.16 -9.55 -1.42
CA THR A 45 3.62 -9.89 -0.10
C THR A 45 3.00 -11.28 -0.15
N THR A 46 3.35 -12.13 0.80
CA THR A 46 2.76 -13.46 0.91
C THR A 46 1.31 -13.37 1.34
N ILE A 47 0.40 -13.63 0.41
CA ILE A 47 -1.05 -13.73 0.63
C ILE A 47 -1.47 -15.14 0.20
N ALA A 48 -2.06 -15.89 1.13
CA ALA A 48 -2.60 -17.20 0.81
C ALA A 48 -3.72 -17.09 -0.23
N ALA A 49 -3.85 -18.07 -1.12
CA ALA A 49 -4.93 -18.10 -2.09
C ALA A 49 -6.29 -18.05 -1.36
N PRO A 50 -7.09 -16.99 -1.55
CA PRO A 50 -8.36 -16.83 -0.85
C PRO A 50 -9.43 -17.72 -1.51
N ARG A 51 -10.36 -18.25 -0.70
CA ARG A 51 -11.57 -18.89 -1.21
C ARG A 51 -12.68 -17.85 -1.41
N ARG A 52 -12.77 -16.87 -0.51
CA ARG A 52 -13.78 -15.82 -0.56
C ARG A 52 -13.14 -14.44 -0.45
N VAL A 53 -13.50 -13.57 -1.35
CA VAL A 53 -12.97 -12.20 -1.45
C VAL A 53 -14.10 -11.19 -1.44
N LEU A 54 -13.95 -10.10 -0.70
CA LEU A 54 -14.86 -8.95 -0.75
C LEU A 54 -14.08 -7.72 -1.28
N ASP A 55 -14.54 -7.19 -2.41
CA ASP A 55 -14.06 -5.97 -3.03
C ASP A 55 -14.97 -4.81 -2.61
N LEU A 56 -14.48 -3.95 -1.72
CA LEU A 56 -15.18 -2.82 -1.12
C LEU A 56 -14.92 -1.55 -1.93
N GLY A 57 -15.98 -0.92 -2.44
CA GLY A 57 -15.86 0.22 -3.34
C GLY A 57 -15.27 -0.20 -4.69
N ALA A 58 -15.84 -1.26 -5.27
CA ALA A 58 -15.31 -1.95 -6.45
C ALA A 58 -15.21 -1.08 -7.72
N GLY A 59 -15.92 0.06 -7.75
CA GLY A 59 -15.93 0.97 -8.89
C GLY A 59 -16.39 0.28 -10.18
N THR A 60 -15.48 0.11 -11.12
CA THR A 60 -15.75 -0.61 -12.39
C THR A 60 -15.39 -2.10 -12.32
N GLY A 61 -14.90 -2.59 -11.17
CA GLY A 61 -14.56 -4.00 -10.95
C GLY A 61 -13.11 -4.39 -11.29
N ALA A 62 -12.20 -3.42 -11.42
CA ALA A 62 -10.79 -3.70 -11.77
C ALA A 62 -10.11 -4.67 -10.79
N ALA A 63 -10.31 -4.48 -9.48
CA ALA A 63 -9.78 -5.38 -8.47
C ALA A 63 -10.40 -6.78 -8.58
N ARG A 64 -11.73 -6.85 -8.72
CA ARG A 64 -12.45 -8.11 -8.92
C ARG A 64 -11.91 -8.92 -10.09
N GLU A 65 -11.74 -8.31 -11.26
CA GLU A 65 -11.29 -9.00 -12.46
C GLU A 65 -9.84 -9.49 -12.31
N MET A 66 -8.96 -8.67 -11.73
CA MET A 66 -7.58 -9.07 -11.48
C MET A 66 -7.49 -10.22 -10.48
N ILE A 67 -8.29 -10.20 -9.41
CA ILE A 67 -8.35 -11.25 -8.40
C ILE A 67 -8.82 -12.57 -9.01
N ARG A 68 -9.87 -12.54 -9.84
CA ARG A 68 -10.38 -13.71 -10.57
C ARG A 68 -9.35 -14.29 -11.53
N ALA A 69 -8.60 -13.43 -12.22
CA ALA A 69 -7.55 -13.87 -13.12
C ALA A 69 -6.40 -14.57 -12.36
N ARG A 70 -6.11 -14.11 -11.14
CA ARG A 70 -5.05 -14.68 -10.30
C ARG A 70 -5.48 -15.95 -9.55
N TRP A 71 -6.72 -16.00 -9.07
CA TRP A 71 -7.29 -17.09 -8.28
C TRP A 71 -8.67 -17.44 -8.84
N SER A 72 -8.67 -18.27 -9.87
CA SER A 72 -9.89 -18.65 -10.62
C SER A 72 -10.99 -19.28 -9.77
N ASP A 73 -10.61 -19.98 -8.70
CA ASP A 73 -11.54 -20.68 -7.81
C ASP A 73 -12.09 -19.79 -6.69
N ALA A 74 -11.62 -18.53 -6.60
CA ALA A 74 -12.10 -17.61 -5.57
C ALA A 74 -13.51 -17.09 -5.87
N GLU A 75 -14.41 -17.18 -4.90
CA GLU A 75 -15.68 -16.45 -4.89
C GLU A 75 -15.40 -14.97 -4.63
N VAL A 76 -15.59 -14.10 -5.62
CA VAL A 76 -15.38 -12.65 -5.46
C VAL A 76 -16.72 -11.94 -5.44
N VAL A 77 -17.06 -11.38 -4.27
CA VAL A 77 -18.18 -10.46 -4.07
C VAL A 77 -17.66 -9.04 -4.20
N ALA A 78 -18.30 -8.23 -5.04
CA ALA A 78 -17.92 -6.83 -5.25
C ALA A 78 -19.10 -5.92 -4.89
N VAL A 79 -18.84 -4.86 -4.14
CA VAL A 79 -19.85 -3.91 -3.68
C VAL A 79 -19.42 -2.47 -3.94
N ASP A 80 -20.37 -1.63 -4.36
CA ASP A 80 -20.17 -0.19 -4.58
C ASP A 80 -21.47 0.58 -4.35
N LYS A 81 -21.38 1.88 -4.07
CA LYS A 81 -22.57 2.76 -4.00
C LYS A 81 -23.25 2.90 -5.37
N VAL A 82 -22.48 2.83 -6.46
CA VAL A 82 -22.96 2.79 -7.84
C VAL A 82 -22.88 1.36 -8.37
N PRO A 83 -24.01 0.64 -8.51
CA PRO A 83 -23.99 -0.73 -8.98
C PRO A 83 -23.55 -0.82 -10.45
N GLY A 84 -23.03 -1.99 -10.81
CA GLY A 84 -22.59 -2.32 -12.16
C GLY A 84 -22.72 -3.82 -12.44
N PRO A 85 -22.31 -4.30 -13.61
CA PRO A 85 -22.32 -5.73 -13.92
C PRO A 85 -21.53 -6.55 -12.90
N GLY A 86 -22.23 -7.40 -12.12
CA GLY A 86 -21.63 -8.21 -11.06
C GLY A 86 -21.13 -7.41 -9.85
N ILE A 87 -21.58 -6.17 -9.66
CA ILE A 87 -21.28 -5.31 -8.51
C ILE A 87 -22.59 -5.00 -7.79
N LEU A 88 -22.68 -5.40 -6.54
CA LEU A 88 -23.87 -5.20 -5.69
C LEU A 88 -23.90 -3.76 -5.17
N ARG A 89 -25.09 -3.20 -5.04
CA ARG A 89 -25.25 -1.87 -4.42
C ARG A 89 -25.05 -1.96 -2.91
N ALA A 90 -24.07 -1.23 -2.38
CA ALA A 90 -23.89 -1.05 -0.94
C ALA A 90 -23.19 0.27 -0.63
N ASP A 91 -23.62 0.93 0.45
CA ASP A 91 -22.90 2.05 1.05
C ASP A 91 -22.10 1.52 2.24
N VAL A 92 -20.79 1.37 2.05
CA VAL A 92 -19.88 0.80 3.05
C VAL A 92 -19.74 1.69 4.31
N THR A 93 -20.22 2.92 4.27
CA THR A 93 -20.23 3.82 5.45
C THR A 93 -21.45 3.60 6.35
N ARG A 94 -22.54 3.04 5.81
CA ARG A 94 -23.81 2.83 6.50
C ARG A 94 -24.00 1.40 6.96
N THR A 95 -23.54 0.45 6.15
CA THR A 95 -23.67 -0.97 6.46
C THR A 95 -22.32 -1.65 6.31
N VAL A 96 -21.82 -2.19 7.41
CA VAL A 96 -20.58 -2.98 7.39
C VAL A 96 -20.78 -4.25 6.56
N ARG A 97 -21.99 -4.80 6.56
CA ARG A 97 -22.34 -6.00 5.79
C ARG A 97 -23.41 -5.66 4.76
N PRO A 98 -23.12 -5.75 3.46
CA PRO A 98 -24.12 -5.58 2.41
C PRO A 98 -25.24 -6.63 2.54
N ILE A 99 -26.46 -6.25 2.17
CA ILE A 99 -27.61 -7.17 2.17
C ILE A 99 -27.32 -8.33 1.21
N GLY A 100 -27.53 -9.56 1.68
CA GLY A 100 -27.26 -10.79 0.90
C GLY A 100 -25.80 -11.24 0.89
N VAL A 101 -24.92 -10.60 1.65
CA VAL A 101 -23.52 -11.02 1.81
C VAL A 101 -23.35 -11.65 3.19
N ASP A 102 -23.29 -12.97 3.25
CA ASP A 102 -23.13 -13.73 4.49
C ASP A 102 -21.70 -14.24 4.69
N GLY A 103 -21.39 -14.62 5.94
CA GLY A 103 -20.10 -15.21 6.31
C GLY A 103 -18.94 -14.21 6.38
N ARG A 104 -17.74 -14.74 6.40
CA ARG A 104 -16.48 -13.97 6.43
C ARG A 104 -15.69 -14.22 5.14
N PHE A 105 -14.65 -13.43 4.96
CA PHE A 105 -13.82 -13.42 3.75
C PHE A 105 -12.35 -13.64 4.12
N ASP A 106 -11.65 -14.40 3.30
CA ASP A 106 -10.21 -14.61 3.44
C ASP A 106 -9.42 -13.36 3.01
N LEU A 107 -9.99 -12.57 2.07
CA LEU A 107 -9.38 -11.35 1.57
C LEU A 107 -10.42 -10.22 1.47
N LEU A 108 -10.12 -9.09 2.07
CA LEU A 108 -10.80 -7.82 1.82
C LEU A 108 -9.90 -6.93 0.99
N VAL A 109 -10.45 -6.26 -0.02
CA VAL A 109 -9.76 -5.27 -0.82
C VAL A 109 -10.55 -3.97 -0.81
N ALA A 110 -9.90 -2.85 -0.56
CA ALA A 110 -10.46 -1.52 -0.71
C ALA A 110 -9.44 -0.64 -1.45
N ALA A 111 -9.70 -0.40 -2.74
CA ALA A 111 -8.79 0.35 -3.60
C ALA A 111 -9.37 1.73 -3.93
N HIS A 112 -8.65 2.80 -3.54
CA HIS A 112 -9.01 4.20 -3.75
C HIS A 112 -10.35 4.61 -3.10
N LEU A 113 -10.77 3.89 -2.06
CA LEU A 113 -12.05 4.08 -1.39
C LEU A 113 -11.97 5.04 -0.21
N LEU A 114 -11.00 4.84 0.72
CA LEU A 114 -10.98 5.60 1.98
C LEU A 114 -10.82 7.11 1.74
N ASN A 115 -10.06 7.50 0.73
CA ASN A 115 -9.84 8.90 0.39
C ASN A 115 -11.09 9.60 -0.18
N GLU A 116 -12.08 8.84 -0.66
CA GLU A 116 -13.33 9.34 -1.19
C GLU A 116 -14.44 9.44 -0.13
N LEU A 117 -14.25 8.82 1.03
CA LEU A 117 -15.24 8.83 2.10
C LEU A 117 -15.20 10.16 2.88
N PRO A 118 -16.37 10.75 3.22
CA PRO A 118 -16.49 11.97 4.02
C PRO A 118 -16.23 11.69 5.51
N LEU A 119 -15.10 11.06 5.81
CA LEU A 119 -14.67 10.65 7.14
C LEU A 119 -13.29 11.24 7.44
N ASP A 120 -13.08 11.65 8.66
CA ASP A 120 -11.76 11.96 9.19
C ASP A 120 -10.90 10.70 9.36
N VAL A 121 -9.66 10.87 9.78
CA VAL A 121 -8.71 9.76 9.99
C VAL A 121 -9.25 8.75 11.00
N ASP A 122 -9.85 9.21 12.09
CA ASP A 122 -10.37 8.33 13.14
C ASP A 122 -11.63 7.58 12.67
N GLY A 123 -12.49 8.24 11.89
CA GLY A 123 -13.65 7.60 11.25
C GLY A 123 -13.25 6.51 10.26
N ARG A 124 -12.24 6.78 9.41
CA ARG A 124 -11.68 5.79 8.47
C ARG A 124 -11.04 4.61 9.20
N ALA A 125 -10.29 4.87 10.27
CA ALA A 125 -9.69 3.82 11.08
C ALA A 125 -10.76 2.92 11.73
N ARG A 126 -11.79 3.51 12.36
CA ARG A 126 -12.92 2.74 12.93
C ARG A 126 -13.65 1.89 11.87
N LEU A 127 -13.85 2.45 10.67
CA LEU A 127 -14.48 1.72 9.58
C LEU A 127 -13.67 0.47 9.18
N VAL A 128 -12.35 0.63 8.99
CA VAL A 128 -11.46 -0.50 8.66
C VAL A 128 -11.41 -1.53 9.81
N GLN A 129 -11.36 -1.08 11.07
CA GLN A 129 -11.45 -1.97 12.23
C GLN A 129 -12.73 -2.81 12.21
N ASN A 130 -13.87 -2.19 11.92
CA ASN A 130 -15.15 -2.88 11.82
C ASN A 130 -15.14 -3.92 10.68
N TRP A 131 -14.61 -3.58 9.50
CA TRP A 131 -14.43 -4.56 8.41
C TRP A 131 -13.58 -5.74 8.84
N CYS A 132 -12.42 -5.49 9.47
CA CYS A 132 -11.53 -6.56 9.92
C CYS A 132 -12.18 -7.41 11.02
N ARG A 133 -12.92 -6.81 11.96
CA ARG A 133 -13.60 -7.53 13.04
C ARG A 133 -14.76 -8.38 12.50
N ASP A 134 -15.61 -7.82 11.65
CA ASP A 134 -16.93 -8.39 11.32
C ASP A 134 -16.92 -9.21 10.02
N LEU A 135 -16.06 -8.86 9.05
CA LEU A 135 -16.03 -9.46 7.72
C LEU A 135 -14.80 -10.32 7.45
N LEU A 136 -13.67 -10.07 8.12
CA LEU A 136 -12.44 -10.79 7.84
C LEU A 136 -12.35 -12.08 8.66
N GLU A 137 -11.91 -13.18 8.02
CA GLU A 137 -11.55 -14.42 8.71
C GLU A 137 -10.36 -14.18 9.66
N GLU A 138 -10.14 -15.10 10.61
CA GLU A 138 -9.09 -14.94 11.62
C GLU A 138 -7.69 -14.87 10.98
N GLN A 139 -7.44 -15.69 9.97
CA GLN A 139 -6.20 -15.71 9.21
C GLN A 139 -6.27 -14.86 7.91
N GLY A 140 -7.35 -14.09 7.77
CA GLY A 140 -7.61 -13.30 6.58
C GLY A 140 -6.68 -12.08 6.45
N THR A 141 -6.71 -11.51 5.27
CA THR A 141 -5.89 -10.33 4.91
C THR A 141 -6.78 -9.21 4.40
N CYS A 142 -6.54 -7.98 4.86
CA CYS A 142 -7.19 -6.78 4.34
C CYS A 142 -6.16 -5.92 3.60
N VAL A 143 -6.42 -5.58 2.33
CA VAL A 143 -5.56 -4.76 1.47
C VAL A 143 -6.25 -3.43 1.24
N LEU A 144 -5.57 -2.35 1.63
CA LEU A 144 -5.98 -0.97 1.37
C LEU A 144 -5.02 -0.34 0.38
N ILE A 145 -5.54 0.35 -0.64
CA ILE A 145 -4.73 1.08 -1.64
C ILE A 145 -5.30 2.48 -1.78
N GLU A 146 -4.40 3.47 -1.79
CA GLU A 146 -4.75 4.88 -1.95
C GLU A 146 -3.82 5.57 -2.96
N PRO A 147 -4.27 6.65 -3.62
CA PRO A 147 -3.40 7.43 -4.50
C PRO A 147 -2.18 7.97 -3.75
N ALA A 148 -1.01 7.97 -4.38
CA ALA A 148 0.23 8.50 -3.79
C ALA A 148 0.27 10.05 -3.81
N LEU A 149 -0.79 10.69 -3.37
CA LEU A 149 -0.80 12.12 -3.08
C LEU A 149 -0.32 12.35 -1.66
N ARG A 150 0.39 13.44 -1.40
CA ARG A 150 0.92 13.73 -0.07
C ARG A 150 -0.17 13.63 1.01
N GLN A 151 -1.32 14.25 0.81
CA GLN A 151 -2.41 14.26 1.80
C GLN A 151 -3.00 12.86 1.98
N THR A 152 -3.41 12.17 0.90
CA THR A 152 -4.01 10.83 0.99
C THR A 152 -3.05 9.80 1.57
N SER A 153 -1.76 9.88 1.20
CA SER A 153 -0.72 9.02 1.77
C SER A 153 -0.55 9.28 3.27
N ARG A 154 -0.53 10.53 3.71
CA ARG A 154 -0.40 10.89 5.13
C ARG A 154 -1.64 10.47 5.93
N ASP A 155 -2.83 10.64 5.37
CA ASP A 155 -4.08 10.17 5.98
C ASP A 155 -4.04 8.65 6.17
N LEU A 156 -3.62 7.89 5.13
CA LEU A 156 -3.47 6.43 5.24
C LEU A 156 -2.43 6.02 6.29
N LEU A 157 -1.30 6.75 6.42
CA LEU A 157 -0.31 6.51 7.46
C LEU A 157 -0.87 6.82 8.87
N ALA A 158 -1.69 7.85 9.01
CA ALA A 158 -2.35 8.16 10.27
C ALA A 158 -3.43 7.11 10.63
N VAL A 159 -4.21 6.65 9.64
CA VAL A 159 -5.11 5.48 9.78
C VAL A 159 -4.32 4.25 10.23
N ARG A 160 -3.18 3.95 9.59
CA ARG A 160 -2.29 2.86 9.97
C ARG A 160 -1.92 2.89 11.45
N ASP A 161 -1.51 4.05 11.96
CA ASP A 161 -1.08 4.17 13.37
C ASP A 161 -2.25 3.89 14.33
N ARG A 162 -3.49 4.32 13.99
CA ARG A 162 -4.72 3.98 14.75
C ARG A 162 -5.00 2.47 14.72
N LEU A 163 -4.83 1.84 13.56
CA LEU A 163 -5.08 0.41 13.38
C LEU A 163 -4.10 -0.45 14.20
N ILE A 164 -2.82 -0.08 14.22
CA ILE A 164 -1.81 -0.73 15.06
C ILE A 164 -2.14 -0.54 16.54
N ALA A 165 -2.49 0.67 16.97
CA ALA A 165 -2.88 0.96 18.34
C ALA A 165 -4.12 0.17 18.77
N ALA A 166 -4.99 -0.20 17.83
CA ALA A 166 -6.16 -1.04 18.05
C ALA A 166 -5.87 -2.55 17.94
N GLY A 167 -4.60 -2.97 17.80
CA GLY A 167 -4.18 -4.36 17.81
C GLY A 167 -4.13 -5.05 16.45
N LEU A 168 -4.38 -4.35 15.34
CA LEU A 168 -4.18 -4.92 14.02
C LEU A 168 -2.69 -4.91 13.65
N PHE A 169 -2.27 -5.93 12.91
CA PHE A 169 -0.90 -6.09 12.44
C PHE A 169 -0.76 -5.60 10.99
N VAL A 170 0.23 -4.76 10.72
CA VAL A 170 0.59 -4.33 9.36
C VAL A 170 1.63 -5.29 8.79
N ALA A 171 1.19 -6.22 7.94
CA ALA A 171 2.06 -7.21 7.30
C ALA A 171 2.94 -6.60 6.20
N ALA A 172 2.44 -5.58 5.50
CA ALA A 172 3.17 -4.81 4.49
C ALA A 172 2.57 -3.38 4.36
N PRO A 173 3.34 -2.41 3.92
CA PRO A 173 4.76 -2.42 3.57
C PRO A 173 5.70 -2.25 4.77
N CYS A 174 5.16 -2.00 5.98
CA CYS A 174 5.92 -1.53 7.13
C CYS A 174 6.56 -2.68 7.93
N LEU A 175 7.84 -2.56 8.24
CA LEU A 175 8.52 -3.42 9.21
C LEU A 175 8.28 -2.94 10.66
N LEU A 176 8.04 -1.63 10.84
CA LEU A 176 7.75 -0.99 12.12
C LEU A 176 6.27 -1.17 12.50
N GLN A 177 6.00 -1.68 13.70
CA GLN A 177 4.66 -1.79 14.31
C GLN A 177 4.46 -0.71 15.41
N GLY A 178 4.84 0.51 15.12
CA GLY A 178 4.69 1.68 16.01
C GLY A 178 4.37 2.93 15.20
N PRO A 179 4.37 4.12 15.79
CA PRO A 179 4.08 5.39 15.10
C PRO A 179 4.94 5.59 13.86
N CYS A 180 4.32 6.02 12.75
CA CYS A 180 5.02 6.18 11.48
C CYS A 180 5.96 7.38 11.49
N PRO A 181 7.29 7.19 11.29
CA PRO A 181 8.26 8.29 11.29
C PRO A 181 8.03 9.33 10.18
N ALA A 182 7.37 8.95 9.09
CA ALA A 182 7.05 9.90 8.02
C ALA A 182 6.03 10.97 8.45
N LEU A 183 5.27 10.73 9.51
CA LEU A 183 4.31 11.71 10.04
C LEU A 183 4.96 12.80 10.91
N LEU A 184 6.21 12.61 11.35
CA LEU A 184 6.94 13.58 12.16
C LEU A 184 7.27 14.88 11.40
N ARG A 185 7.32 14.83 10.07
CA ARG A 185 7.59 16.01 9.24
C ARG A 185 6.44 16.18 8.23
N GLU A 186 5.89 17.37 8.14
CA GLU A 186 4.72 17.65 7.29
C GLU A 186 4.94 17.34 5.80
N ARG A 187 6.14 17.56 5.29
CA ARG A 187 6.50 17.30 3.88
C ARG A 187 6.71 15.83 3.54
N ASP A 188 6.91 14.98 4.57
CA ASP A 188 7.23 13.57 4.35
C ASP A 188 5.94 12.75 4.19
N PHE A 189 5.98 11.79 3.28
CA PHE A 189 4.96 10.77 3.07
C PHE A 189 5.61 9.50 2.52
N CYS A 190 4.88 8.40 2.53
CA CYS A 190 5.38 7.10 2.07
C CYS A 190 4.47 6.54 0.99
N HIS A 191 5.06 6.02 -0.08
CA HIS A 191 4.36 5.39 -1.19
C HIS A 191 5.24 4.31 -1.80
N MET A 192 4.64 3.50 -2.65
CA MET A 192 5.27 2.50 -3.50
C MET A 192 5.09 2.86 -4.96
N SER A 193 5.79 2.12 -5.81
CA SER A 193 5.72 2.28 -7.26
C SER A 193 5.65 0.92 -7.92
N ALA A 194 4.82 0.79 -8.94
CA ALA A 194 4.76 -0.38 -9.80
C ALA A 194 4.93 0.03 -11.26
N ALA A 195 5.48 -0.88 -12.07
CA ALA A 195 5.49 -0.71 -13.52
C ALA A 195 4.04 -0.77 -14.05
N THR A 196 3.75 0.02 -15.05
CA THR A 196 2.46 -0.02 -15.75
C THR A 196 2.66 0.39 -17.22
N ILE A 197 1.82 -0.13 -18.09
CA ILE A 197 1.74 0.30 -19.50
C ILE A 197 0.53 1.21 -19.76
N ALA A 198 -0.18 1.61 -18.71
CA ALA A 198 -1.38 2.43 -18.84
C ALA A 198 -1.04 3.84 -19.36
N GLN A 199 -1.63 4.21 -20.48
CA GLN A 199 -1.59 5.55 -21.08
C GLN A 199 -0.17 6.12 -21.30
N GLY A 200 0.77 5.31 -21.79
CA GLY A 200 2.14 5.76 -22.07
C GLY A 200 2.96 6.10 -20.83
N ARG A 201 2.46 5.78 -19.64
CA ARG A 201 3.22 5.86 -18.38
C ARG A 201 3.89 4.53 -18.12
N SER A 202 5.14 4.58 -17.68
CA SER A 202 5.91 3.38 -17.30
C SER A 202 5.73 3.02 -15.83
N ARG A 203 5.07 3.87 -15.02
CA ARG A 203 5.02 3.75 -13.56
C ARG A 203 3.71 4.30 -12.99
N VAL A 204 3.17 3.61 -11.99
CA VAL A 204 2.11 4.10 -11.10
C VAL A 204 2.64 4.17 -9.67
N ASP A 205 2.36 5.29 -8.99
CA ASP A 205 2.68 5.47 -7.57
C ASP A 205 1.40 5.33 -6.75
N PHE A 206 1.47 4.59 -5.64
CA PHE A 206 0.35 4.31 -4.74
C PHE A 206 0.83 4.13 -3.30
N SER A 207 -0.02 4.43 -2.33
CA SER A 207 0.17 4.07 -0.92
C SER A 207 -0.70 2.87 -0.59
N TYR A 208 -0.22 1.97 0.27
CA TYR A 208 -0.99 0.78 0.60
C TYR A 208 -0.71 0.26 2.01
N LEU A 209 -1.63 -0.55 2.51
CA LEU A 209 -1.47 -1.35 3.71
C LEU A 209 -1.98 -2.77 3.46
N VAL A 210 -1.25 -3.75 3.95
CA VAL A 210 -1.71 -5.13 4.09
C VAL A 210 -1.86 -5.40 5.57
N LEU A 211 -3.09 -5.63 6.01
CA LEU A 211 -3.46 -5.77 7.40
C LEU A 211 -3.84 -7.22 7.70
N ARG A 212 -3.53 -7.67 8.90
CA ARG A 212 -3.96 -8.94 9.49
C ARG A 212 -4.41 -8.72 10.92
N LYS A 213 -5.23 -9.62 11.45
CA LYS A 213 -5.60 -9.60 12.87
C LYS A 213 -4.41 -9.92 13.77
N GLN A 214 -3.51 -10.77 13.31
CA GLN A 214 -2.34 -11.24 14.03
C GLN A 214 -1.10 -11.26 13.14
N GLY A 215 0.08 -11.17 13.75
CA GLY A 215 1.37 -11.28 13.08
C GLY A 215 2.53 -11.11 14.05
N ALA A 216 3.73 -11.46 13.60
CA ALA A 216 4.96 -11.29 14.37
C ALA A 216 5.71 -10.04 13.88
N PRO A 217 5.99 -9.06 14.76
CA PRO A 217 6.80 -7.91 14.41
C PRO A 217 8.20 -8.33 13.95
N CYS A 218 8.75 -7.59 12.98
CA CYS A 218 10.16 -7.73 12.62
C CYS A 218 11.03 -7.25 13.78
N THR A 219 11.83 -8.15 14.36
CA THR A 219 12.78 -7.85 15.46
C THR A 219 14.21 -7.65 14.98
N ASP A 220 14.50 -7.98 13.72
CA ASP A 220 15.83 -7.84 13.12
C ASP A 220 16.11 -6.36 12.81
N THR A 221 16.92 -5.72 13.66
CA THR A 221 17.29 -4.30 13.54
C THR A 221 18.22 -4.00 12.36
N SER A 222 18.80 -5.03 11.73
CA SER A 222 19.58 -4.88 10.49
C SER A 222 18.70 -4.83 9.23
N ARG A 223 17.41 -5.16 9.36
CA ARG A 223 16.46 -5.23 8.24
C ARG A 223 15.78 -3.92 7.97
N PHE A 224 15.81 -3.50 6.71
CA PHE A 224 15.24 -2.25 6.25
C PHE A 224 14.45 -2.43 4.95
N ARG A 225 13.36 -1.69 4.83
CA ARG A 225 12.70 -1.42 3.54
C ARG A 225 13.16 -0.07 3.01
N ILE A 226 13.54 -0.03 1.75
CA ILE A 226 13.89 1.21 1.05
C ILE A 226 12.61 2.00 0.75
N VAL A 227 12.57 3.26 1.16
CA VAL A 227 11.37 4.12 1.08
C VAL A 227 11.59 5.40 0.26
N SER A 228 12.70 5.48 -0.48
CA SER A 228 12.96 6.55 -1.45
C SER A 228 13.60 6.01 -2.71
N ASP A 229 13.58 6.80 -3.76
CA ASP A 229 14.44 6.57 -4.91
C ASP A 229 15.89 6.91 -4.55
N PRO A 230 16.89 6.37 -5.28
CA PRO A 230 18.30 6.69 -5.06
C PRO A 230 18.59 8.17 -5.32
N MET A 231 19.24 8.82 -4.36
CA MET A 231 19.71 10.20 -4.45
C MET A 231 21.22 10.20 -4.68
N LYS A 232 21.63 10.48 -5.91
CA LYS A 232 23.05 10.55 -6.29
C LYS A 232 23.51 12.00 -6.32
N ASP A 233 24.47 12.30 -5.46
CA ASP A 233 25.17 13.58 -5.43
C ASP A 233 26.66 13.35 -5.77
N LYS A 234 27.43 14.46 -5.92
CA LYS A 234 28.89 14.37 -6.12
C LYS A 234 29.55 13.52 -5.01
N GLY A 235 30.06 12.34 -5.39
CA GLY A 235 30.84 11.47 -4.52
C GLY A 235 30.05 10.64 -3.51
N ARG A 236 28.69 10.58 -3.59
CA ARG A 236 27.89 9.80 -2.66
C ARG A 236 26.55 9.34 -3.21
N LEU A 237 26.09 8.18 -2.73
CA LEU A 237 24.76 7.63 -2.91
C LEU A 237 24.02 7.63 -1.58
N ARG A 238 22.77 8.08 -1.58
CA ARG A 238 21.88 8.11 -0.41
C ARG A 238 20.52 7.51 -0.72
N LEU A 239 19.91 6.87 0.28
CA LEU A 239 18.57 6.30 0.26
C LEU A 239 17.92 6.51 1.62
N PHE A 240 16.62 6.78 1.67
CA PHE A 240 15.88 6.60 2.92
C PHE A 240 15.45 5.14 3.06
N ALA A 241 15.65 4.61 4.25
CA ALA A 241 15.25 3.26 4.65
C ALA A 241 14.39 3.32 5.92
N CYS A 242 13.47 2.37 6.09
CA CYS A 242 12.62 2.25 7.26
C CYS A 242 12.73 0.82 7.80
N GLY A 243 13.12 0.68 9.06
CA GLY A 243 13.28 -0.59 9.76
C GLY A 243 12.48 -0.62 11.06
N PRO A 244 12.62 -1.67 11.88
CA PRO A 244 11.92 -1.80 13.16
C PRO A 244 12.17 -0.63 14.13
N ALA A 245 13.36 -0.02 14.05
CA ALA A 245 13.74 1.13 14.89
C ALA A 245 13.32 2.49 14.31
N GLY A 246 12.72 2.53 13.13
CA GLY A 246 12.27 3.77 12.49
C GLY A 246 12.87 4.04 11.12
N ARG A 247 12.76 5.30 10.67
CA ARG A 247 13.26 5.76 9.36
C ARG A 247 14.62 6.45 9.52
N LEU A 248 15.55 6.10 8.65
CA LEU A 248 16.91 6.63 8.66
C LEU A 248 17.45 6.85 7.23
N LEU A 249 18.54 7.61 7.12
CA LEU A 249 19.28 7.77 5.89
C LEU A 249 20.36 6.70 5.80
N VAL A 250 20.39 5.96 4.70
CA VAL A 250 21.53 5.08 4.34
C VAL A 250 22.39 5.80 3.33
N MET A 251 23.69 5.89 3.58
CA MET A 251 24.64 6.59 2.74
C MET A 251 25.89 5.73 2.46
N ARG A 252 26.43 5.86 1.25
CA ARG A 252 27.76 5.35 0.88
C ARG A 252 28.50 6.40 0.09
N LEU A 253 29.78 6.62 0.39
CA LEU A 253 30.66 7.42 -0.46
C LEU A 253 31.13 6.57 -1.67
N ASP A 254 31.29 7.17 -2.83
CA ASP A 254 31.69 6.45 -4.05
C ASP A 254 33.03 5.73 -3.88
N ARG A 255 33.98 6.33 -3.14
CA ARG A 255 35.28 5.72 -2.80
C ARG A 255 35.19 4.50 -1.88
N GLU A 256 34.02 4.26 -1.24
CA GLU A 256 33.75 3.14 -0.34
C GLU A 256 32.98 2.01 -1.03
N ARG A 257 32.73 2.13 -2.34
CA ARG A 257 32.09 1.08 -3.12
C ARG A 257 32.95 -0.18 -3.12
N SER A 258 32.31 -1.31 -2.87
CA SER A 258 32.92 -2.64 -2.83
C SER A 258 31.96 -3.71 -3.34
N PRO A 259 32.43 -4.93 -3.63
CA PRO A 259 31.56 -6.04 -4.01
C PRO A 259 30.48 -6.36 -2.97
N SER A 260 30.77 -6.22 -1.67
CA SER A 260 29.85 -6.52 -0.55
C SER A 260 28.73 -5.47 -0.40
N ASN A 261 28.94 -4.24 -0.86
CA ASN A 261 27.96 -3.15 -0.73
C ASN A 261 27.45 -2.63 -2.08
N GLN A 262 27.86 -3.18 -3.22
CA GLN A 262 27.42 -2.74 -4.55
C GLN A 262 25.90 -2.90 -4.78
N LEU A 263 25.23 -3.77 -4.00
CA LEU A 263 23.79 -3.91 -4.04
C LEU A 263 23.08 -2.56 -3.82
N LEU A 264 23.67 -1.64 -3.04
CA LEU A 264 23.10 -0.31 -2.79
C LEU A 264 22.81 0.47 -4.10
N ASP A 265 23.60 0.26 -5.16
CA ASP A 265 23.43 0.91 -6.47
C ASP A 265 22.17 0.44 -7.21
N LYS A 266 21.63 -0.72 -6.85
CA LYS A 266 20.53 -1.41 -7.49
C LYS A 266 19.25 -1.45 -6.63
N LEU A 267 19.31 -0.85 -5.42
CA LEU A 267 18.14 -0.80 -4.55
C LEU A 267 17.15 0.23 -5.07
N GLU A 268 15.91 -0.18 -5.12
CA GLU A 268 14.77 0.63 -5.52
C GLU A 268 13.77 0.72 -4.36
N ARG A 269 12.87 1.68 -4.45
CA ARG A 269 11.77 1.84 -3.50
C ARG A 269 11.01 0.51 -3.33
N GLY A 270 10.79 0.10 -2.08
CA GLY A 270 10.11 -1.15 -1.73
C GLY A 270 11.02 -2.35 -1.52
N ALA A 271 12.27 -2.31 -1.99
CA ALA A 271 13.22 -3.39 -1.73
C ALA A 271 13.44 -3.57 -0.23
N VAL A 272 13.46 -4.82 0.23
CA VAL A 272 13.86 -5.19 1.60
C VAL A 272 15.31 -5.66 1.56
N VAL A 273 16.12 -5.14 2.50
CA VAL A 273 17.55 -5.40 2.56
C VAL A 273 18.00 -5.50 4.02
N ASP A 274 18.86 -6.47 4.31
CA ASP A 274 19.62 -6.51 5.55
C ASP A 274 20.93 -5.75 5.33
N ILE A 275 21.27 -4.83 6.24
CA ILE A 275 22.47 -4.00 6.20
C ILE A 275 23.32 -4.32 7.44
N GLN A 276 24.49 -4.90 7.25
CA GLN A 276 25.41 -5.29 8.32
C GLN A 276 26.73 -4.53 8.19
N GLY A 277 27.40 -4.28 9.31
CA GLY A 277 28.71 -3.61 9.35
C GLY A 277 28.68 -2.14 8.91
N ALA A 278 27.50 -1.52 8.86
CA ALA A 278 27.39 -0.06 8.62
C ALA A 278 27.67 0.71 9.91
N THR A 279 28.29 1.87 9.79
CA THR A 279 28.59 2.76 10.92
C THR A 279 27.40 3.68 11.18
N ALA A 280 26.93 3.72 12.42
CA ALA A 280 25.91 4.66 12.85
C ALA A 280 26.37 6.11 12.70
N GLN A 281 25.50 6.98 12.23
CA GLN A 281 25.67 8.42 12.11
C GLN A 281 24.53 9.12 12.87
N SER A 282 24.63 10.42 13.09
CA SER A 282 23.59 11.21 13.76
C SER A 282 22.21 11.12 13.11
N ASP A 283 22.14 10.90 11.80
CA ASP A 283 20.93 10.89 11.01
C ASP A 283 20.70 9.58 10.21
N GLY A 284 21.55 8.55 10.43
CA GLY A 284 21.41 7.30 9.70
C GLY A 284 22.57 6.33 9.80
N LEU A 285 22.82 5.63 8.69
CA LEU A 285 23.86 4.62 8.54
C LEU A 285 24.79 4.97 7.39
N ARG A 286 26.09 4.83 7.61
CA ARG A 286 27.12 4.91 6.57
C ARG A 286 27.63 3.51 6.23
N CYS A 287 27.43 3.08 5.00
CA CYS A 287 27.97 1.85 4.45
C CYS A 287 29.42 2.10 4.02
N GLY A 288 30.38 1.57 4.77
CA GLY A 288 31.81 1.52 4.43
C GLY A 288 32.13 0.35 3.49
N ARG A 289 33.43 0.15 3.18
CA ARG A 289 33.88 -0.94 2.28
C ARG A 289 33.48 -2.32 2.77
N ASP A 290 33.48 -2.53 4.08
CA ASP A 290 33.22 -3.83 4.73
C ASP A 290 31.72 -4.04 5.04
N SER A 291 30.86 -3.07 4.75
CA SER A 291 29.41 -3.24 4.92
C SER A 291 28.87 -4.25 3.93
N VAL A 292 28.04 -5.16 4.45
CA VAL A 292 27.41 -6.24 3.66
C VAL A 292 25.92 -5.95 3.52
N LEU A 293 25.43 -5.95 2.28
CA LEU A 293 24.03 -5.78 1.97
C LEU A 293 23.49 -7.06 1.33
N VAL A 294 22.39 -7.57 1.89
CA VAL A 294 21.71 -8.78 1.39
C VAL A 294 20.26 -8.46 1.11
N ARG A 295 19.83 -8.59 -0.18
CA ARG A 295 18.42 -8.43 -0.54
C ARG A 295 17.60 -9.56 0.07
N ARG A 296 16.42 -9.22 0.59
CA ARG A 296 15.45 -10.17 1.11
C ARG A 296 14.20 -10.16 0.25
N GLU A 297 13.53 -11.28 0.20
CA GLU A 297 12.16 -11.37 -0.27
C GLU A 297 11.24 -10.75 0.80
N ASN A 298 10.13 -10.16 0.36
CA ASN A 298 9.16 -9.50 1.24
C ASN A 298 8.26 -10.52 1.96
#